data_d15d7f505bb8f9e9d3f32926492e9a69
#
_entry.id   d15d7f505bb8f9e9d3f32926492e9a69
#
_cell.length_a   1.000
_cell.length_b   1.000
_cell.length_c   1.000
_cell.angle_alpha   90.00
_cell.angle_beta   90.00
_cell.angle_gamma   90.00
#
_symmetry.space_group_name_H-M   'P 1'
#
loop_
_entity.id
_entity.type
_entity.pdbx_description
1 polymer ?
#
loop_
_entity_poly.entity_id
_entity_poly.type
_entity_poly.pdbx_seq_one_letter_code
_entity_poly.pdbx_strand_id
1 'polypeptide(L)'
;MTSTASNAELFYEAMLFELTKTFALTYTPRSRKLVELIFGKAARSATTVAMDLDRVVGEGGHAAGARWFLPRFVKSHEARGVEIIPASGPFVIAANHPGSIDAVAITAHSTRRDLKFIIGDIEFFKHMPHSCEGFIFAPPKSDTTGRMQVVRRSIRHLQAEADCSSSRAAASKPTLSSCQTRMASSITGRAV
;
A
#
# COMPACT_ATOMS: atom_id res chain seq x y z
N MET A 1 9.99 30.29 -16.48
CA MET A 1 8.81 29.74 -15.78
C MET A 1 8.95 28.22 -15.81
N THR A 2 9.48 27.64 -14.75
CA THR A 2 9.56 26.16 -14.61
C THR A 2 8.17 25.67 -14.23
N SER A 3 7.47 25.07 -15.20
CA SER A 3 6.22 24.35 -14.92
C SER A 3 6.53 23.21 -13.96
N THR A 4 5.97 23.25 -12.77
CA THR A 4 6.05 22.16 -11.81
C THR A 4 5.26 21.00 -12.42
N ALA A 5 5.94 19.88 -12.71
CA ALA A 5 5.29 18.69 -13.27
C ALA A 5 4.18 18.21 -12.31
N SER A 6 3.05 17.80 -12.87
CA SER A 6 1.95 17.26 -12.08
C SER A 6 2.31 15.88 -11.49
N ASN A 7 1.65 15.47 -10.38
CA ASN A 7 1.85 14.12 -9.81
C ASN A 7 1.59 13.02 -10.84
N ALA A 8 0.65 13.23 -11.76
CA ALA A 8 0.38 12.29 -12.84
C ALA A 8 1.56 12.15 -13.82
N GLU A 9 2.21 13.27 -14.18
CA GLU A 9 3.40 13.24 -15.04
C GLU A 9 4.58 12.57 -14.35
N LEU A 10 4.80 12.89 -13.09
CA LEU A 10 5.86 12.26 -12.29
C LEU A 10 5.61 10.76 -12.11
N PHE A 11 4.38 10.35 -11.84
CA PHE A 11 3.98 8.95 -11.76
C PHE A 11 4.24 8.23 -13.10
N TYR A 12 3.84 8.84 -14.21
CA TYR A 12 4.04 8.27 -15.55
C TYR A 12 5.53 8.06 -15.86
N GLU A 13 6.37 9.05 -15.60
CA GLU A 13 7.81 8.93 -15.81
C GLU A 13 8.45 7.88 -14.90
N ALA A 14 8.04 7.82 -13.63
CA ALA A 14 8.50 6.79 -12.70
C ALA A 14 8.05 5.39 -13.14
N MET A 15 6.85 5.24 -13.71
CA MET A 15 6.37 3.98 -14.28
C MET A 15 7.24 3.53 -15.46
N LEU A 16 7.56 4.43 -16.39
CA LEU A 16 8.46 4.11 -17.51
C LEU A 16 9.86 3.73 -17.02
N PHE A 17 10.34 4.39 -15.97
CA PHE A 17 11.61 4.05 -15.32
C PHE A 17 11.61 2.62 -14.76
N GLU A 18 10.58 2.27 -13.98
CA GLU A 18 10.46 0.93 -13.39
C GLU A 18 10.27 -0.15 -14.47
N LEU A 19 9.52 0.12 -15.52
CA LEU A 19 9.40 -0.78 -16.67
C LEU A 19 10.76 -0.99 -17.34
N THR A 20 11.53 0.06 -17.54
CA THR A 20 12.89 -0.04 -18.12
C THR A 20 13.79 -0.94 -17.29
N LYS A 21 13.75 -0.80 -15.96
CA LYS A 21 14.48 -1.67 -15.01
C LYS A 21 14.02 -3.13 -15.09
N THR A 22 12.72 -3.34 -15.19
CA THR A 22 12.14 -4.70 -15.28
C THR A 22 12.68 -5.48 -16.48
N PHE A 23 12.96 -4.77 -17.57
CA PHE A 23 13.59 -5.37 -18.77
C PHE A 23 15.12 -5.38 -18.72
N ALA A 24 15.72 -5.10 -17.56
CA ALA A 24 17.17 -5.00 -17.36
C ALA A 24 17.86 -4.01 -18.33
N LEU A 25 17.14 -2.99 -18.76
CA LEU A 25 17.68 -1.93 -19.63
C LEU A 25 18.22 -0.78 -18.78
N THR A 26 19.35 -0.20 -19.19
CA THR A 26 19.80 1.06 -18.61
C THR A 26 18.86 2.18 -19.02
N TYR A 27 18.42 3.02 -18.07
CA TYR A 27 17.53 4.14 -18.36
C TYR A 27 18.26 5.23 -19.11
N THR A 28 17.99 5.35 -20.39
CA THR A 28 18.54 6.32 -21.33
C THR A 28 17.38 6.95 -22.15
N PRO A 29 17.59 8.08 -22.81
CA PRO A 29 16.57 8.64 -23.69
C PRO A 29 16.08 7.68 -24.79
N ARG A 30 16.95 6.76 -25.25
CA ARG A 30 16.60 5.76 -26.29
C ARG A 30 15.78 4.63 -25.71
N SER A 31 16.19 4.04 -24.58
CA SER A 31 15.44 2.97 -23.92
C SER A 31 14.10 3.47 -23.40
N ARG A 32 14.04 4.69 -22.84
CA ARG A 32 12.79 5.33 -22.44
C ARG A 32 11.81 5.44 -23.62
N LYS A 33 12.25 5.95 -24.78
CA LYS A 33 11.40 6.05 -25.99
C LYS A 33 10.93 4.68 -26.46
N LEU A 34 11.77 3.66 -26.42
CA LEU A 34 11.41 2.29 -26.79
C LEU A 34 10.33 1.73 -25.85
N VAL A 35 10.53 1.87 -24.55
CA VAL A 35 9.56 1.43 -23.54
C VAL A 35 8.24 2.22 -23.68
N GLU A 36 8.31 3.52 -23.93
CA GLU A 36 7.12 4.35 -24.15
C GLU A 36 6.37 3.95 -25.44
N LEU A 37 7.08 3.61 -26.51
CA LEU A 37 6.46 3.14 -27.76
C LEU A 37 5.66 1.85 -27.53
N ILE A 38 6.19 0.92 -26.74
CA ILE A 38 5.58 -0.38 -26.50
C ILE A 38 4.50 -0.31 -25.40
N PHE A 39 4.79 0.36 -24.30
CA PHE A 39 3.99 0.35 -23.07
C PHE A 39 3.32 1.68 -22.76
N GLY A 40 3.58 2.76 -23.49
CA GLY A 40 3.12 4.11 -23.17
C GLY A 40 1.61 4.21 -22.99
N LYS A 41 0.83 3.54 -23.83
CA LYS A 41 -0.64 3.51 -23.70
C LYS A 41 -1.08 2.83 -22.39
N ALA A 42 -0.48 1.70 -22.07
CA ALA A 42 -0.77 0.97 -20.82
C ALA A 42 -0.31 1.77 -19.59
N ALA A 43 0.88 2.38 -19.65
CA ALA A 43 1.41 3.23 -18.59
C ALA A 43 0.51 4.45 -18.33
N ARG A 44 -0.01 5.11 -19.38
CA ARG A 44 -0.98 6.22 -19.24
C ARG A 44 -2.28 5.76 -18.59
N SER A 45 -2.82 4.62 -19.02
CA SER A 45 -4.02 4.05 -18.42
C SER A 45 -3.79 3.71 -16.93
N ALA A 46 -2.65 3.11 -16.61
CA ALA A 46 -2.28 2.82 -15.23
C ALA A 46 -2.12 4.10 -14.39
N THR A 47 -1.53 5.16 -14.96
CA THR A 47 -1.42 6.47 -14.31
C THR A 47 -2.80 7.04 -13.99
N THR A 48 -3.75 7.01 -14.93
CA THR A 48 -5.11 7.48 -14.67
C THR A 48 -5.76 6.71 -13.52
N VAL A 49 -5.68 5.38 -13.56
CA VAL A 49 -6.23 4.54 -12.48
C VAL A 49 -5.55 4.82 -11.13
N ALA A 50 -4.23 5.05 -11.13
CA ALA A 50 -3.48 5.35 -9.90
C ALA A 50 -3.89 6.72 -9.31
N MET A 51 -4.05 7.74 -10.14
CA MET A 51 -4.49 9.07 -9.69
C MET A 51 -5.93 9.05 -9.17
N ASP A 52 -6.82 8.30 -9.82
CA ASP A 52 -8.19 8.10 -9.34
C ASP A 52 -8.21 7.34 -8.02
N LEU A 53 -7.40 6.30 -7.87
CA LEU A 53 -7.23 5.58 -6.62
C LEU A 53 -6.75 6.51 -5.50
N ASP A 54 -5.72 7.31 -5.78
CA ASP A 54 -5.16 8.24 -4.81
C ASP A 54 -6.19 9.28 -4.36
N ARG A 55 -6.99 9.81 -5.28
CA ARG A 55 -8.12 10.69 -4.96
C ARG A 55 -9.15 10.00 -4.05
N VAL A 56 -9.55 8.77 -4.37
CA VAL A 56 -10.51 8.00 -3.55
C VAL A 56 -9.94 7.70 -2.16
N VAL A 57 -8.63 7.43 -2.07
CA VAL A 57 -7.94 7.28 -0.78
C VAL A 57 -7.97 8.59 0.01
N GLY A 58 -7.74 9.72 -0.63
CA GLY A 58 -7.82 11.04 0.02
C GLY A 58 -9.22 11.35 0.57
N GLU A 59 -10.27 10.96 -0.14
CA GLU A 59 -11.66 11.20 0.25
C GLU A 59 -12.16 10.23 1.35
N GLY A 60 -11.82 8.94 1.24
CA GLY A 60 -12.42 7.89 2.06
C GLY A 60 -11.43 6.98 2.81
N GLY A 61 -10.14 7.21 2.69
CA GLY A 61 -9.06 6.39 3.26
C GLY A 61 -8.74 5.14 2.45
N HIS A 62 -7.71 4.42 2.87
CA HIS A 62 -7.18 3.26 2.14
C HIS A 62 -8.21 2.14 1.91
N ALA A 63 -9.10 1.90 2.88
CA ALA A 63 -10.16 0.89 2.72
C ALA A 63 -11.17 1.26 1.62
N ALA A 64 -11.52 2.53 1.48
CA ALA A 64 -12.38 3.00 0.39
C ALA A 64 -11.66 2.87 -0.97
N GLY A 65 -10.40 3.28 -1.03
CA GLY A 65 -9.55 3.09 -2.21
C GLY A 65 -9.44 1.62 -2.62
N ALA A 66 -9.21 0.74 -1.66
CA ALA A 66 -9.10 -0.69 -1.91
C ALA A 66 -10.40 -1.30 -2.44
N ARG A 67 -11.56 -0.93 -1.87
CA ARG A 67 -12.89 -1.37 -2.37
C ARG A 67 -13.17 -0.83 -3.77
N TRP A 68 -12.72 0.38 -4.08
CA TRP A 68 -12.86 0.97 -5.41
C TRP A 68 -11.93 0.28 -6.43
N PHE A 69 -10.72 -0.11 -6.02
CA PHE A 69 -9.70 -0.67 -6.91
C PHE A 69 -9.90 -2.16 -7.18
N LEU A 70 -10.27 -2.95 -6.16
CA LEU A 70 -10.31 -4.40 -6.20
C LEU A 70 -11.17 -4.98 -7.36
N PRO A 71 -12.40 -4.50 -7.63
CA PRO A 71 -13.24 -5.05 -8.71
C PRO A 71 -12.67 -4.86 -10.12
N ARG A 72 -11.65 -4.03 -10.29
CA ARG A 72 -10.98 -3.82 -11.59
C ARG A 72 -10.03 -4.95 -11.97
N PHE A 73 -9.59 -5.73 -10.96
CA PHE A 73 -8.58 -6.78 -11.13
C PHE A 73 -9.07 -8.16 -10.67
N VAL A 74 -10.14 -8.22 -9.91
CA VAL A 74 -10.65 -9.45 -9.32
C VAL A 74 -12.14 -9.57 -9.61
N LYS A 75 -12.55 -10.64 -10.30
CA LYS A 75 -13.98 -10.89 -10.64
C LYS A 75 -14.81 -11.23 -9.42
N SER A 76 -14.25 -11.99 -8.51
CA SER A 76 -14.90 -12.37 -7.25
C SER A 76 -13.84 -12.61 -6.18
N HIS A 77 -14.20 -12.30 -4.95
CA HIS A 77 -13.36 -12.54 -3.79
C HIS A 77 -14.25 -12.91 -2.60
N GLU A 78 -13.72 -13.72 -1.72
CA GLU A 78 -14.35 -14.08 -0.46
C GLU A 78 -13.36 -13.81 0.67
N ALA A 79 -13.82 -13.20 1.75
CA ALA A 79 -13.04 -13.00 2.96
C ALA A 79 -13.69 -13.76 4.11
N ARG A 80 -12.89 -14.53 4.83
CA ARG A 80 -13.32 -15.26 6.02
C ARG A 80 -12.45 -14.85 7.20
N GLY A 81 -13.02 -14.77 8.39
CA GLY A 81 -12.26 -14.39 9.58
C GLY A 81 -11.99 -12.90 9.69
N VAL A 82 -12.71 -12.05 8.97
CA VAL A 82 -12.53 -10.58 9.03
C VAL A 82 -12.82 -10.06 10.43
N GLU A 83 -13.71 -10.71 11.15
CA GLU A 83 -14.07 -10.43 12.55
C GLU A 83 -12.90 -10.64 13.54
N ILE A 84 -11.84 -11.35 13.13
CA ILE A 84 -10.63 -11.55 13.94
C ILE A 84 -9.76 -10.26 13.98
N ILE A 85 -9.92 -9.38 12.98
CA ILE A 85 -9.19 -8.11 12.94
C ILE A 85 -9.70 -7.22 14.08
N PRO A 86 -8.84 -6.85 15.04
CA PRO A 86 -9.29 -6.03 16.17
C PRO A 86 -9.70 -4.64 15.69
N ALA A 87 -10.81 -4.13 16.22
CA ALA A 87 -11.31 -2.80 15.84
C ALA A 87 -10.40 -1.65 16.28
N SER A 88 -9.54 -1.86 17.29
CA SER A 88 -8.59 -0.89 17.82
C SER A 88 -7.39 -1.59 18.47
N GLY A 89 -6.35 -0.82 18.77
CA GLY A 89 -5.12 -1.31 19.38
C GLY A 89 -4.11 -1.84 18.36
N PRO A 90 -2.88 -2.11 18.80
CA PRO A 90 -1.79 -2.54 17.93
C PRO A 90 -2.01 -3.96 17.43
N PHE A 91 -1.81 -4.17 16.13
CA PHE A 91 -1.82 -5.50 15.53
C PHE A 91 -0.97 -5.53 14.25
N VAL A 92 -0.56 -6.72 13.86
CA VAL A 92 0.20 -6.95 12.62
C VAL A 92 -0.53 -8.00 11.81
N ILE A 93 -0.78 -7.69 10.54
CA ILE A 93 -1.26 -8.66 9.56
C ILE A 93 -0.04 -9.15 8.77
N ALA A 94 0.23 -10.45 8.85
CA ALA A 94 1.20 -11.11 8.00
C ALA A 94 0.45 -12.05 7.04
N ALA A 95 0.70 -11.91 5.75
CA ALA A 95 0.06 -12.71 4.73
C ALA A 95 1.10 -13.27 3.76
N ASN A 96 0.82 -14.44 3.20
CA ASN A 96 1.52 -14.87 2.00
C ASN A 96 1.24 -13.88 0.88
N HIS A 97 2.23 -13.65 0.03
CA HIS A 97 2.14 -12.69 -1.07
C HIS A 97 2.26 -13.40 -2.44
N PRO A 98 1.29 -14.25 -2.81
CA PRO A 98 1.29 -14.96 -4.09
C PRO A 98 0.97 -14.03 -5.27
N GLY A 99 0.43 -12.85 -5.03
CA GLY A 99 0.04 -11.89 -6.07
C GLY A 99 0.10 -10.43 -5.60
N SER A 100 0.06 -9.51 -6.54
CA SER A 100 0.20 -8.07 -6.28
C SER A 100 -1.02 -7.43 -5.60
N ILE A 101 -2.11 -8.18 -5.40
CA ILE A 101 -3.42 -7.64 -4.98
C ILE A 101 -3.76 -7.98 -3.53
N ASP A 102 -2.94 -8.82 -2.86
CA ASP A 102 -3.24 -9.33 -1.52
C ASP A 102 -3.46 -8.20 -0.50
N ALA A 103 -2.57 -7.22 -0.46
CA ALA A 103 -2.71 -6.07 0.43
C ALA A 103 -4.00 -5.27 0.16
N VAL A 104 -4.39 -5.15 -1.11
CA VAL A 104 -5.62 -4.47 -1.51
C VAL A 104 -6.84 -5.28 -1.05
N ALA A 105 -6.82 -6.60 -1.23
CA ALA A 105 -7.91 -7.47 -0.79
C ALA A 105 -8.10 -7.43 0.73
N ILE A 106 -7.03 -7.53 1.50
CA ILE A 106 -7.05 -7.40 2.96
C ILE A 106 -7.63 -6.04 3.37
N THR A 107 -7.15 -4.97 2.75
CA THR A 107 -7.56 -3.60 3.06
C THR A 107 -9.01 -3.33 2.73
N ALA A 108 -9.52 -3.88 1.62
CA ALA A 108 -10.93 -3.72 1.21
C ALA A 108 -11.91 -4.28 2.25
N HIS A 109 -11.50 -5.31 2.98
CA HIS A 109 -12.30 -5.93 4.04
C HIS A 109 -12.01 -5.39 5.44
N SER A 110 -11.01 -4.54 5.60
CA SER A 110 -10.70 -3.94 6.89
C SER A 110 -11.63 -2.76 7.21
N THR A 111 -12.03 -2.65 8.47
CA THR A 111 -12.71 -1.47 9.03
C THR A 111 -11.74 -0.43 9.57
N ARG A 112 -10.45 -0.77 9.67
CA ARG A 112 -9.40 0.08 10.22
C ARG A 112 -8.99 1.17 9.22
N ARG A 113 -8.75 2.37 9.74
CA ARG A 113 -8.26 3.53 8.96
C ARG A 113 -6.77 3.82 9.17
N ASP A 114 -6.18 3.21 10.17
CA ASP A 114 -4.82 3.41 10.66
C ASP A 114 -3.81 2.40 10.09
N LEU A 115 -4.21 1.61 9.09
CA LEU A 115 -3.32 0.63 8.46
C LEU A 115 -2.10 1.29 7.84
N LYS A 116 -0.92 0.71 8.11
CA LYS A 116 0.33 1.01 7.40
C LYS A 116 0.80 -0.23 6.62
N PHE A 117 1.30 0.00 5.42
CA PHE A 117 1.74 -1.06 4.53
C PHE A 117 3.25 -0.99 4.37
N ILE A 118 3.95 -2.07 4.67
CA ILE A 118 5.36 -2.18 4.35
C ILE A 118 5.46 -2.62 2.89
N ILE A 119 5.95 -1.74 2.03
CA ILE A 119 6.07 -1.99 0.59
C ILE A 119 7.51 -1.76 0.12
N GLY A 120 7.88 -2.33 -1.02
CA GLY A 120 9.15 -2.02 -1.66
C GLY A 120 9.29 -0.54 -2.00
N ASP A 121 10.52 -0.04 -1.99
CA ASP A 121 10.82 1.34 -2.39
C ASP A 121 10.73 1.48 -3.91
N ILE A 122 9.49 1.61 -4.39
CA ILE A 122 9.13 1.76 -5.80
C ILE A 122 8.75 3.21 -6.05
N GLU A 123 9.42 3.85 -6.98
CA GLU A 123 9.40 5.30 -7.17
C GLU A 123 7.99 5.85 -7.45
N PHE A 124 7.21 5.18 -8.31
CA PHE A 124 5.91 5.73 -8.70
C PHE A 124 4.91 5.85 -7.53
N PHE A 125 5.02 5.04 -6.47
CA PHE A 125 4.14 5.18 -5.31
C PHE A 125 4.35 6.49 -4.54
N LYS A 126 5.53 7.11 -4.66
CA LYS A 126 5.85 8.39 -4.01
C LYS A 126 5.06 9.57 -4.62
N HIS A 127 4.54 9.37 -5.84
CA HIS A 127 3.74 10.37 -6.56
C HIS A 127 2.23 10.21 -6.35
N MET A 128 1.84 9.43 -5.35
CA MET A 128 0.46 9.24 -4.88
C MET A 128 0.33 9.82 -3.46
N PRO A 129 0.14 11.13 -3.29
CA PRO A 129 0.30 11.82 -2.01
C PRO A 129 -0.59 11.26 -0.90
N HIS A 130 -1.85 10.94 -1.17
CA HIS A 130 -2.77 10.42 -0.16
C HIS A 130 -2.48 8.94 0.17
N SER A 131 -2.20 8.13 -0.84
CA SER A 131 -1.87 6.72 -0.66
C SER A 131 -0.52 6.55 0.04
N CYS A 132 0.46 7.40 -0.30
CA CYS A 132 1.81 7.39 0.25
C CYS A 132 1.83 7.54 1.78
N GLU A 133 0.89 8.25 2.37
CA GLU A 133 0.76 8.39 3.83
C GLU A 133 0.59 7.05 4.53
N GLY A 134 -0.02 6.07 3.88
CA GLY A 134 -0.18 4.71 4.39
C GLY A 134 1.06 3.82 4.25
N PHE A 135 2.11 4.24 3.54
CA PHE A 135 3.22 3.38 3.19
C PHE A 135 4.45 3.58 4.08
N ILE A 136 5.09 2.48 4.39
CA ILE A 136 6.44 2.40 4.97
C ILE A 136 7.33 1.76 3.91
N PHE A 137 8.11 2.56 3.21
CA PHE A 137 8.99 2.08 2.14
C PHE A 137 10.15 1.28 2.69
N ALA A 138 10.28 0.04 2.20
CA ALA A 138 11.37 -0.86 2.54
C ALA A 138 12.47 -0.78 1.48
N PRO A 139 13.69 -0.36 1.83
CA PRO A 139 14.79 -0.27 0.91
C PRO A 139 15.28 -1.66 0.47
N PRO A 140 16.17 -1.75 -0.54
CA PRO A 140 16.75 -3.00 -1.01
C PRO A 140 17.37 -3.83 0.13
N LYS A 141 17.47 -5.15 -0.08
CA LYS A 141 18.03 -6.08 0.93
C LYS A 141 19.46 -5.74 1.35
N SER A 142 20.23 -5.07 0.51
CA SER A 142 21.59 -4.62 0.78
C SER A 142 21.68 -3.45 1.77
N ASP A 143 20.61 -2.67 1.94
CA ASP A 143 20.56 -1.55 2.89
C ASP A 143 20.02 -2.02 4.25
N THR A 144 20.91 -2.58 5.06
CA THR A 144 20.57 -3.06 6.42
C THR A 144 20.13 -1.91 7.34
N THR A 145 20.75 -0.74 7.23
CA THR A 145 20.42 0.44 8.06
C THR A 145 19.02 0.96 7.76
N GLY A 146 18.69 1.12 6.49
CA GLY A 146 17.36 1.53 6.06
C GLY A 146 16.29 0.51 6.47
N ARG A 147 16.59 -0.78 6.35
CA ARG A 147 15.66 -1.85 6.81
C ARG A 147 15.42 -1.80 8.32
N MET A 148 16.44 -1.49 9.12
CA MET A 148 16.26 -1.28 10.56
C MET A 148 15.35 -0.06 10.84
N GLN A 149 15.40 0.97 10.01
CA GLN A 149 14.48 2.12 10.15
C GLN A 149 13.02 1.72 9.85
N VAL A 150 12.78 0.78 8.92
CA VAL A 150 11.43 0.24 8.68
C VAL A 150 10.89 -0.41 9.95
N VAL A 151 11.68 -1.27 10.59
CA VAL A 151 11.29 -1.90 11.85
C VAL A 151 10.98 -0.85 12.92
N ARG A 152 11.84 0.14 13.09
CA ARG A 152 11.62 1.22 14.07
C ARG A 152 10.35 2.04 13.78
N ARG A 153 10.05 2.32 12.50
CA ARG A 153 8.81 3.03 12.10
C ARG A 153 7.59 2.18 12.41
N SER A 154 7.64 0.88 12.12
CA SER A 154 6.55 -0.05 12.42
C SER A 154 6.28 -0.15 13.93
N ILE A 155 7.33 -0.29 14.73
CA ILE A 155 7.21 -0.32 16.20
C ILE A 155 6.58 0.98 16.71
N ARG A 156 7.04 2.14 16.26
CA ARG A 156 6.48 3.43 16.67
C ARG A 156 4.99 3.56 16.31
N HIS A 157 4.60 3.08 15.13
CA HIS A 157 3.19 3.09 14.75
C HIS A 157 2.35 2.20 15.68
N LEU A 158 2.81 0.99 15.96
CA LEU A 158 2.13 0.06 16.88
C LEU A 158 2.04 0.62 18.32
N GLN A 159 3.06 1.31 18.80
CA GLN A 159 3.06 1.96 20.10
C GLN A 159 2.04 3.11 20.16
N ALA A 160 2.00 3.95 19.14
CA ALA A 160 1.02 5.05 19.06
C ALA A 160 -0.43 4.53 19.09
N GLU A 161 -0.70 3.39 18.44
CA GLU A 161 -2.01 2.75 18.48
C GLU A 161 -2.33 2.12 19.85
N ALA A 162 -1.32 1.60 20.56
CA ALA A 162 -1.47 1.14 21.93
C ALA A 162 -1.84 2.29 22.88
N ASP A 163 -1.18 3.42 22.75
CA ASP A 163 -1.44 4.61 23.58
C ASP A 163 -2.83 5.21 23.30
N CYS A 164 -3.22 5.27 22.01
CA CYS A 164 -4.54 5.75 21.60
C CYS A 164 -5.67 4.83 22.09
N SER A 165 -5.47 3.51 22.09
CA SER A 165 -6.44 2.55 22.62
C SER A 165 -6.55 2.62 24.15
N SER A 166 -5.44 2.82 24.85
CA SER A 166 -5.39 2.98 26.30
C SER A 166 -6.12 4.25 26.76
N SER A 167 -5.97 5.36 26.06
CA SER A 167 -6.67 6.61 26.37
C SER A 167 -8.18 6.51 26.12
N ARG A 168 -8.61 5.77 25.09
CA ARG A 168 -10.04 5.47 24.85
C ARG A 168 -10.61 4.52 25.89
N ALA A 169 -9.85 3.51 26.34
CA ALA A 169 -10.28 2.58 27.37
C ALA A 169 -10.33 3.24 28.77
N ALA A 170 -9.47 4.22 29.03
CA ALA A 170 -9.51 5.02 30.26
C ALA A 170 -10.74 5.92 30.32
N ALA A 171 -11.31 6.32 29.18
CA ALA A 171 -12.58 7.05 29.08
C ALA A 171 -13.81 6.15 29.23
N SER A 172 -13.67 4.82 29.05
CA SER A 172 -14.70 3.80 29.25
C SER A 172 -14.09 2.67 30.09
N LYS A 173 -14.31 2.68 31.44
CA LYS A 173 -13.87 1.60 32.35
C LYS A 173 -14.46 0.23 31.97
N PRO A 174 -13.90 -0.92 32.45
CA PRO A 174 -12.52 -1.40 32.59
C PRO A 174 -12.26 -2.80 31.99
N THR A 175 -11.09 -3.22 31.99
CA THR A 175 -10.45 -4.52 32.23
C THR A 175 -9.41 -4.92 31.19
N LEU A 176 -8.20 -5.17 31.69
CA LEU A 176 -7.06 -5.73 30.98
C LEU A 176 -7.40 -7.04 30.28
N SER A 177 -7.10 -7.14 28.99
CA SER A 177 -6.80 -8.43 28.37
C SER A 177 -5.66 -8.29 27.35
N SER A 178 -4.74 -9.19 27.51
CA SER A 178 -3.49 -9.50 26.84
C SER A 178 -3.41 -9.19 25.33
N CYS A 179 -2.25 -8.65 24.96
CA CYS A 179 -1.72 -8.63 23.60
C CYS A 179 -1.77 -10.03 22.98
N GLN A 180 -2.65 -10.26 22.04
CA GLN A 180 -2.70 -11.52 21.29
C GLN A 180 -2.20 -11.26 19.86
N THR A 181 -1.04 -11.82 19.56
CA THR A 181 -0.58 -12.04 18.18
C THR A 181 -1.42 -13.17 17.60
N ARG A 182 -2.31 -12.88 16.67
CA ARG A 182 -3.02 -13.91 15.92
C ARG A 182 -2.65 -13.83 14.44
N MET A 183 -2.26 -14.96 13.87
CA MET A 183 -2.12 -15.16 12.42
C MET A 183 -3.52 -15.25 11.80
N ALA A 184 -3.79 -14.43 10.80
CA ALA A 184 -4.97 -14.55 9.96
C ALA A 184 -4.65 -15.49 8.79
N SER A 185 -5.46 -16.53 8.63
CA SER A 185 -5.33 -17.51 7.57
C SER A 185 -6.15 -17.11 6.34
N SER A 186 -5.48 -17.10 5.21
CA SER A 186 -5.99 -17.29 3.83
C SER A 186 -7.13 -16.41 3.34
N ILE A 187 -6.76 -15.44 2.51
CA ILE A 187 -7.65 -14.85 1.51
C ILE A 187 -7.32 -15.50 0.16
N THR A 188 -8.27 -16.26 -0.42
CA THR A 188 -8.13 -16.82 -1.75
C THR A 188 -8.90 -15.98 -2.77
N GLY A 189 -8.19 -15.36 -3.71
CA GLY A 189 -8.77 -14.68 -4.86
C GLY A 189 -8.47 -15.45 -6.15
N ARG A 190 -9.45 -15.62 -7.04
CA ARG A 190 -9.20 -16.05 -8.42
C ARG A 190 -8.96 -14.81 -9.28
N ALA A 191 -7.76 -14.70 -9.81
CA ALA A 191 -7.41 -13.71 -10.82
C ALA A 191 -8.03 -14.06 -12.19
N VAL A 192 -8.21 -13.04 -13.01
CA VAL A 192 -8.65 -13.12 -14.41
C VAL A 192 -7.47 -13.43 -15.30
#